data_dc14bd587efa003f016dc07bfe5f793b
#
_entry.id   dc14bd587efa003f016dc07bfe5f793b
#
_cell.length_a   1.000
_cell.length_b   1.000
_cell.length_c   1.000
_cell.angle_alpha   90.00
_cell.angle_beta   90.00
_cell.angle_gamma   90.00
#
_symmetry.space_group_name_H-M   'P 1'
#
loop_
_entity.id
_entity.type
_entity.pdbx_description
1 polymer ?
#
loop_
_entity_poly.entity_id
_entity_poly.type
_entity_poly.pdbx_seq_one_letter_code
_entity_poly.pdbx_strand_id
1 'polypeptide(L)'
;MKFIIINTSLKDTTDSNTYTIAEMVKVGFEKFGHECEIINMASLNYKNSTEDEQDELRPVIQKLIQSDVAGFVVATPIWWGMYSSHAQALIERLDYIDTWSLDGNHFKPMMGKVFGSIVSGAVDGWQHISGTLYSFASNLALTVPPLCNIESEAQGRNEILKDSETIGMVKSLVNNMIVWAEAMQKGETAKKGRHKGNVE
;
A
#
# COMPACT_ATOMS: atom_id res chain seq x y z
N MET A 1 -13.93 6.88 -1.94
CA MET A 1 -12.53 6.95 -1.43
C MET A 1 -11.60 6.59 -2.55
N LYS A 2 -10.34 6.99 -2.43
CA LYS A 2 -9.29 6.63 -3.38
C LYS A 2 -8.27 5.71 -2.73
N PHE A 3 -7.87 4.66 -3.44
CA PHE A 3 -6.81 3.73 -3.05
C PHE A 3 -5.70 3.74 -4.11
N ILE A 4 -4.48 3.45 -3.71
CA ILE A 4 -3.33 3.39 -4.60
C ILE A 4 -2.64 2.04 -4.42
N ILE A 5 -2.26 1.40 -5.51
CA ILE A 5 -1.44 0.20 -5.49
C ILE A 5 -0.09 0.56 -6.10
N ILE A 6 0.98 0.42 -5.32
CA ILE A 6 2.34 0.59 -5.81
C ILE A 6 2.86 -0.78 -6.21
N ASN A 7 2.92 -1.02 -7.52
CA ASN A 7 3.51 -2.23 -8.05
C ASN A 7 5.03 -2.08 -8.15
N THR A 8 5.73 -2.84 -7.34
CA THR A 8 7.20 -2.84 -7.26
C THR A 8 7.82 -4.02 -8.01
N SER A 9 7.07 -4.68 -8.90
CA SER A 9 7.65 -5.67 -9.81
C SER A 9 8.72 -5.03 -10.68
N LEU A 10 9.78 -5.79 -10.98
CA LEU A 10 10.81 -5.36 -11.95
C LEU A 10 10.30 -5.38 -13.41
N LYS A 11 9.08 -5.88 -13.61
CA LYS A 11 8.39 -5.90 -14.90
C LYS A 11 7.24 -4.89 -14.86
N ASP A 12 7.16 -4.04 -15.86
CA ASP A 12 6.08 -3.06 -16.04
C ASP A 12 4.90 -3.62 -16.86
N THR A 13 4.92 -4.92 -17.15
CA THR A 13 4.01 -5.58 -18.09
C THR A 13 2.94 -6.40 -17.40
N THR A 14 1.84 -6.64 -18.14
CA THR A 14 0.74 -7.53 -17.76
C THR A 14 1.15 -9.00 -17.58
N ASP A 15 2.36 -9.38 -17.96
CA ASP A 15 2.93 -10.72 -17.75
C ASP A 15 3.51 -10.91 -16.32
N SER A 16 3.47 -9.88 -15.50
CA SER A 16 3.89 -9.96 -14.11
C SER A 16 2.78 -10.59 -13.25
N ASN A 17 3.11 -11.63 -12.49
CA ASN A 17 2.19 -12.24 -11.51
C ASN A 17 1.74 -11.20 -10.47
N THR A 18 2.67 -10.41 -9.95
CA THR A 18 2.40 -9.32 -9.00
C THR A 18 1.40 -8.30 -9.56
N TYR A 19 1.61 -7.87 -10.81
CA TYR A 19 0.72 -6.94 -11.49
C TYR A 19 -0.68 -7.53 -11.70
N THR A 20 -0.77 -8.82 -12.08
CA THR A 20 -2.06 -9.50 -12.24
C THR A 20 -2.89 -9.48 -10.95
N ILE A 21 -2.26 -9.74 -9.80
CA ILE A 21 -2.94 -9.69 -8.50
C ILE A 21 -3.32 -8.23 -8.16
N ALA A 22 -2.45 -7.27 -8.45
CA ALA A 22 -2.75 -5.85 -8.28
C ALA A 22 -3.97 -5.41 -9.10
N GLU A 23 -4.12 -5.88 -10.34
CA GLU A 23 -5.32 -5.64 -11.15
C GLU A 23 -6.58 -6.25 -10.54
N MET A 24 -6.50 -7.46 -9.96
CA MET A 24 -7.64 -8.06 -9.27
C MET A 24 -8.08 -7.21 -8.07
N VAL A 25 -7.12 -6.70 -7.28
CA VAL A 25 -7.39 -5.81 -6.14
C VAL A 25 -8.00 -4.49 -6.62
N LYS A 26 -7.46 -3.88 -7.68
CA LYS A 26 -8.01 -2.67 -8.30
C LYS A 26 -9.47 -2.87 -8.71
N VAL A 27 -9.75 -3.93 -9.48
CA VAL A 27 -11.13 -4.28 -9.88
C VAL A 27 -12.03 -4.51 -8.66
N GLY A 28 -11.48 -5.07 -7.59
CA GLY A 28 -12.19 -5.25 -6.33
C GLY A 28 -12.64 -3.90 -5.75
N PHE A 29 -11.77 -2.93 -5.59
CA PHE A 29 -12.11 -1.59 -5.10
C PHE A 29 -13.13 -0.89 -6.01
N GLU A 30 -12.95 -0.96 -7.32
CA GLU A 30 -13.83 -0.34 -8.30
C GLU A 30 -15.25 -0.93 -8.25
N LYS A 31 -15.41 -2.24 -8.01
CA LYS A 31 -16.72 -2.89 -7.83
C LYS A 31 -17.48 -2.37 -6.61
N PHE A 32 -16.79 -1.87 -5.60
CA PHE A 32 -17.40 -1.23 -4.44
C PHE A 32 -17.56 0.30 -4.60
N GLY A 33 -17.32 0.83 -5.81
CA GLY A 33 -17.51 2.26 -6.12
C GLY A 33 -16.36 3.16 -5.64
N HIS A 34 -15.17 2.60 -5.42
CA HIS A 34 -13.99 3.35 -5.02
C HIS A 34 -13.02 3.51 -6.19
N GLU A 35 -12.32 4.66 -6.23
CA GLU A 35 -11.24 4.86 -7.18
C GLU A 35 -10.01 4.04 -6.77
N CYS A 36 -9.36 3.41 -7.74
CA CYS A 36 -8.10 2.72 -7.51
C CYS A 36 -7.13 2.90 -8.68
N GLU A 37 -5.92 3.31 -8.37
CA GLU A 37 -4.84 3.52 -9.34
C GLU A 37 -3.70 2.54 -9.08
N ILE A 38 -3.13 1.95 -10.14
CA ILE A 38 -1.89 1.17 -10.05
C ILE A 38 -0.75 2.04 -10.59
N ILE A 39 0.31 2.18 -9.81
CA ILE A 39 1.53 2.87 -10.18
C ILE A 39 2.64 1.84 -10.29
N ASN A 40 3.27 1.74 -11.47
CA ASN A 40 4.37 0.81 -11.72
C ASN A 40 5.71 1.49 -11.48
N MET A 41 6.44 1.06 -10.45
CA MET A 41 7.77 1.60 -10.15
C MET A 41 8.78 1.36 -11.29
N ALA A 42 8.67 0.24 -12.00
CA ALA A 42 9.54 -0.09 -13.13
C ALA A 42 9.44 0.89 -14.31
N SER A 43 8.34 1.65 -14.41
CA SER A 43 8.13 2.65 -15.46
C SER A 43 8.61 4.05 -15.07
N LEU A 44 9.12 4.23 -13.84
CA LEU A 44 9.55 5.52 -13.32
C LEU A 44 11.07 5.65 -13.38
N ASN A 45 11.53 6.84 -13.73
CA ASN A 45 12.93 7.23 -13.60
C ASN A 45 13.16 7.93 -12.27
N TYR A 46 13.82 7.26 -11.32
CA TYR A 46 14.06 7.80 -9.97
C TYR A 46 15.43 7.37 -9.44
N LYS A 47 15.89 8.09 -8.44
CA LYS A 47 17.13 7.78 -7.72
C LYS A 47 16.84 6.98 -6.44
N ASN A 48 17.73 6.07 -6.09
CA ASN A 48 17.76 5.50 -4.74
C ASN A 48 18.25 6.57 -3.77
N SER A 49 17.39 6.98 -2.84
CA SER A 49 17.67 8.07 -1.91
C SER A 49 16.67 8.03 -0.76
N THR A 50 17.07 8.56 0.39
CA THR A 50 16.18 8.83 1.55
C THR A 50 15.70 10.28 1.58
N GLU A 51 16.07 11.08 0.57
CA GLU A 51 15.78 12.51 0.51
C GLU A 51 14.62 12.83 -0.45
N ASP A 52 14.12 14.08 -0.39
CA ASP A 52 13.10 14.58 -1.32
C ASP A 52 13.72 14.91 -2.69
N GLU A 53 14.05 13.89 -3.45
CA GLU A 53 14.60 14.04 -4.80
C GLU A 53 13.55 14.59 -5.78
N GLN A 54 14.00 15.44 -6.71
CA GLN A 54 13.17 16.00 -7.78
C GLN A 54 13.12 15.04 -8.98
N ASP A 55 12.47 13.90 -8.81
CA ASP A 55 12.36 12.84 -9.81
C ASP A 55 10.91 12.34 -9.97
N GLU A 56 10.69 11.30 -10.79
CA GLU A 56 9.34 10.79 -11.07
C GLU A 56 8.69 10.03 -9.89
N LEU A 57 9.45 9.64 -8.87
CA LEU A 57 8.89 9.05 -7.65
C LEU A 57 8.30 10.09 -6.70
N ARG A 58 8.80 11.32 -6.74
CA ARG A 58 8.31 12.41 -5.87
C ARG A 58 6.81 12.66 -5.98
N PRO A 59 6.22 12.85 -7.17
CA PRO A 59 4.78 13.03 -7.28
C PRO A 59 3.97 11.82 -6.80
N VAL A 60 4.52 10.61 -6.86
CA VAL A 60 3.89 9.41 -6.29
C VAL A 60 3.83 9.53 -4.76
N ILE A 61 4.95 9.87 -4.11
CA ILE A 61 5.00 10.09 -2.66
C ILE A 61 4.01 11.19 -2.24
N GLN A 62 4.01 12.31 -2.95
CA GLN A 62 3.08 13.42 -2.68
C GLN A 62 1.61 12.99 -2.84
N LYS A 63 1.32 12.12 -3.79
CA LYS A 63 -0.03 11.56 -3.97
C LYS A 63 -0.45 10.70 -2.78
N LEU A 64 0.45 9.86 -2.22
CA LEU A 64 0.12 8.99 -1.08
C LEU A 64 -0.32 9.76 0.17
N ILE A 65 0.21 10.97 0.38
CA ILE A 65 -0.13 11.80 1.55
C ILE A 65 -1.39 12.68 1.37
N GLN A 66 -1.98 12.73 0.18
CA GLN A 66 -3.20 13.51 -0.06
C GLN A 66 -4.36 13.03 0.80
N SER A 67 -5.20 13.96 1.24
CA SER A 67 -6.30 13.69 2.18
C SER A 67 -7.43 12.84 1.59
N ASP A 68 -7.59 12.80 0.27
CA ASP A 68 -8.57 11.98 -0.45
C ASP A 68 -8.12 10.52 -0.63
N VAL A 69 -6.82 10.24 -0.43
CA VAL A 69 -6.27 8.87 -0.46
C VAL A 69 -6.51 8.20 0.89
N ALA A 70 -7.37 7.19 0.89
CA ALA A 70 -7.77 6.44 2.08
C ALA A 70 -6.75 5.36 2.51
N GLY A 71 -5.94 4.90 1.58
CA GLY A 71 -4.91 3.89 1.84
C GLY A 71 -4.16 3.47 0.60
N PHE A 72 -3.13 2.64 0.80
CA PHE A 72 -2.38 2.09 -0.31
C PHE A 72 -1.90 0.66 -0.05
N VAL A 73 -1.58 -0.02 -1.13
CA VAL A 73 -1.08 -1.40 -1.15
C VAL A 73 0.30 -1.41 -1.79
N VAL A 74 1.27 -2.07 -1.16
CA VAL A 74 2.56 -2.37 -1.78
C VAL A 74 2.52 -3.78 -2.34
N ALA A 75 2.73 -3.90 -3.65
CA ALA A 75 2.76 -5.18 -4.36
C ALA A 75 4.19 -5.49 -4.79
N THR A 76 4.74 -6.61 -4.32
CA THR A 76 6.13 -7.01 -4.57
C THR A 76 6.26 -8.48 -4.95
N PRO A 77 7.13 -8.84 -5.91
CA PRO A 77 7.55 -10.23 -6.09
C PRO A 77 8.56 -10.63 -5.02
N ILE A 78 8.72 -11.94 -4.83
CA ILE A 78 9.79 -12.51 -4.00
C ILE A 78 11.04 -12.70 -4.84
N TRP A 79 12.17 -12.22 -4.33
CA TRP A 79 13.49 -12.48 -4.84
C TRP A 79 14.39 -12.97 -3.71
N TRP A 80 14.75 -14.27 -3.73
CA TRP A 80 15.62 -14.87 -2.72
C TRP A 80 15.16 -14.61 -1.26
N GLY A 81 13.86 -14.78 -1.01
CA GLY A 81 13.28 -14.55 0.31
C GLY A 81 13.10 -13.09 0.69
N MET A 82 13.34 -12.15 -0.22
CA MET A 82 13.24 -10.70 -0.02
C MET A 82 12.27 -10.05 -1.03
N TYR A 83 11.77 -8.88 -0.70
CA TYR A 83 11.02 -8.05 -1.64
C TYR A 83 11.96 -7.47 -2.73
N SER A 84 11.38 -6.91 -3.78
CA SER A 84 12.13 -6.35 -4.91
C SER A 84 12.94 -5.10 -4.52
N SER A 85 13.95 -4.77 -5.34
CA SER A 85 14.71 -3.52 -5.20
C SER A 85 13.84 -2.27 -5.32
N HIS A 86 12.77 -2.29 -6.13
CA HIS A 86 11.80 -1.19 -6.20
C HIS A 86 11.02 -1.02 -4.89
N ALA A 87 10.67 -2.12 -4.20
CA ALA A 87 10.04 -2.03 -2.89
C ALA A 87 11.00 -1.44 -1.85
N GLN A 88 12.28 -1.83 -1.89
CA GLN A 88 13.31 -1.24 -1.04
C GLN A 88 13.46 0.27 -1.31
N ALA A 89 13.56 0.67 -2.57
CA ALA A 89 13.65 2.08 -2.94
C ALA A 89 12.44 2.91 -2.50
N LEU A 90 11.23 2.33 -2.57
CA LEU A 90 10.02 2.98 -2.06
C LEU A 90 10.08 3.17 -0.54
N ILE A 91 10.51 2.16 0.21
CA ILE A 91 10.67 2.22 1.68
C ILE A 91 11.67 3.31 2.05
N GLU A 92 12.84 3.32 1.42
CA GLU A 92 13.89 4.30 1.65
C GLU A 92 13.42 5.73 1.32
N ARG A 93 12.71 5.91 0.22
CA ARG A 93 12.18 7.22 -0.15
C ARG A 93 11.06 7.70 0.80
N LEU A 94 10.27 6.80 1.38
CA LEU A 94 9.23 7.16 2.34
C LEU A 94 9.78 7.52 3.73
N ASP A 95 11.04 7.23 4.03
CA ASP A 95 11.74 7.67 5.25
C ASP A 95 11.74 9.19 5.38
N TYR A 96 11.87 9.92 4.26
CA TYR A 96 11.75 11.37 4.22
C TYR A 96 10.44 11.89 4.87
N ILE A 97 9.34 11.16 4.71
CA ILE A 97 8.04 11.56 5.30
C ILE A 97 8.02 11.29 6.80
N ASP A 98 8.69 10.25 7.28
CA ASP A 98 8.73 9.95 8.72
C ASP A 98 9.46 11.05 9.50
N THR A 99 10.48 11.66 8.91
CA THR A 99 11.24 12.78 9.54
C THR A 99 10.36 14.00 9.84
N TRP A 100 9.26 14.21 9.10
CA TRP A 100 8.32 15.32 9.39
C TRP A 100 7.68 15.22 10.77
N SER A 101 7.66 14.04 11.39
CA SER A 101 7.15 13.84 12.74
C SER A 101 8.13 14.26 13.84
N LEU A 102 9.40 14.40 13.52
CA LEU A 102 10.46 14.73 14.49
C LEU A 102 10.54 16.23 14.80
N ASP A 103 10.00 17.08 13.96
CA ASP A 103 10.03 18.55 14.11
C ASP A 103 9.04 19.10 15.16
N GLY A 104 8.50 18.25 16.04
CA GLY A 104 7.67 18.65 17.18
C GLY A 104 6.19 18.92 16.82
N ASN A 105 5.81 18.86 15.57
CA ASN A 105 4.42 19.12 15.13
C ASN A 105 3.48 17.91 15.27
N HIS A 106 3.96 16.75 15.68
CA HIS A 106 3.18 15.50 15.82
C HIS A 106 2.30 15.14 14.60
N PHE A 107 2.54 15.78 13.47
CA PHE A 107 1.78 15.56 12.25
C PHE A 107 2.41 14.41 11.49
N LYS A 108 1.67 13.29 11.38
CA LYS A 108 2.05 12.15 10.56
C LYS A 108 1.16 12.12 9.30
N PRO A 109 1.69 12.42 8.11
CA PRO A 109 0.90 12.54 6.88
C PRO A 109 0.13 11.27 6.51
N MET A 110 0.59 10.11 6.99
CA MET A 110 -0.03 8.81 6.73
C MET A 110 -1.07 8.39 7.78
N MET A 111 -1.18 9.14 8.89
CA MET A 111 -2.13 8.81 9.96
C MET A 111 -3.57 8.79 9.44
N GLY A 112 -4.31 7.75 9.82
CA GLY A 112 -5.70 7.57 9.39
C GLY A 112 -5.87 6.86 8.04
N LYS A 113 -4.77 6.52 7.36
CA LYS A 113 -4.80 5.72 6.13
C LYS A 113 -4.60 4.23 6.44
N VAL A 114 -5.13 3.38 5.57
CA VAL A 114 -4.97 1.92 5.69
C VAL A 114 -3.88 1.39 4.75
N PHE A 115 -3.24 0.31 5.17
CA PHE A 115 -2.16 -0.33 4.42
C PHE A 115 -2.47 -1.80 4.16
N GLY A 116 -2.10 -2.28 2.96
CA GLY A 116 -2.11 -3.69 2.58
C GLY A 116 -0.86 -4.07 1.81
N SER A 117 -0.64 -5.38 1.66
CA SER A 117 0.48 -5.90 0.88
C SER A 117 0.07 -7.03 -0.05
N ILE A 118 0.77 -7.14 -1.18
CA ILE A 118 0.72 -8.26 -2.11
C ILE A 118 2.13 -8.79 -2.25
N VAL A 119 2.32 -10.07 -1.95
CA VAL A 119 3.60 -10.78 -2.07
C VAL A 119 3.39 -11.98 -3.00
N SER A 120 4.04 -11.99 -4.14
CA SER A 120 3.86 -13.03 -5.16
C SER A 120 5.17 -13.75 -5.46
N GLY A 121 5.13 -15.07 -5.50
CA GLY A 121 6.30 -15.91 -5.81
C GLY A 121 6.32 -17.19 -5.00
N ALA A 122 7.47 -17.87 -4.95
CA ALA A 122 7.65 -19.06 -4.15
C ALA A 122 7.46 -18.78 -2.65
N VAL A 123 7.13 -19.80 -1.87
CA VAL A 123 6.79 -19.67 -0.43
C VAL A 123 7.93 -19.18 0.48
N ASP A 124 9.16 -19.12 -0.03
CA ASP A 124 10.30 -18.66 0.73
C ASP A 124 10.22 -17.14 1.00
N GLY A 125 10.14 -16.78 2.26
CA GLY A 125 10.21 -15.38 2.70
C GLY A 125 8.89 -14.63 2.83
N TRP A 126 7.72 -15.21 2.56
CA TRP A 126 6.41 -14.52 2.71
C TRP A 126 6.26 -13.86 4.07
N GLN A 127 6.44 -14.61 5.15
CA GLN A 127 6.30 -14.08 6.52
C GLN A 127 7.31 -12.97 6.81
N HIS A 128 8.55 -13.12 6.33
CA HIS A 128 9.59 -12.12 6.48
C HIS A 128 9.22 -10.82 5.75
N ILE A 129 8.80 -10.93 4.49
CA ILE A 129 8.44 -9.78 3.65
C ILE A 129 7.21 -9.07 4.22
N SER A 130 6.13 -9.81 4.49
CA SER A 130 4.90 -9.26 5.06
C SER A 130 5.15 -8.60 6.42
N GLY A 131 5.93 -9.25 7.30
CA GLY A 131 6.30 -8.69 8.60
C GLY A 131 7.11 -7.41 8.50
N THR A 132 8.06 -7.33 7.56
CA THR A 132 8.85 -6.12 7.32
C THR A 132 7.98 -4.98 6.78
N LEU A 133 7.10 -5.25 5.81
CA LEU A 133 6.18 -4.26 5.28
C LEU A 133 5.19 -3.76 6.34
N TYR A 134 4.75 -4.62 7.25
CA TYR A 134 3.84 -4.23 8.34
C TYR A 134 4.55 -3.38 9.40
N SER A 135 5.79 -3.72 9.75
CA SER A 135 6.61 -2.90 10.64
C SER A 135 6.84 -1.51 10.04
N PHE A 136 7.22 -1.46 8.77
CA PHE A 136 7.35 -0.21 8.03
C PHE A 136 6.05 0.62 8.05
N ALA A 137 4.91 0.01 7.70
CA ALA A 137 3.62 0.69 7.71
C ALA A 137 3.26 1.26 9.09
N SER A 138 3.51 0.49 10.15
CA SER A 138 3.29 0.91 11.53
C SER A 138 4.12 2.14 11.91
N ASN A 139 5.39 2.18 11.52
CA ASN A 139 6.27 3.33 11.77
C ASN A 139 5.80 4.60 11.05
N LEU A 140 5.23 4.47 9.85
CA LEU A 140 4.59 5.58 9.14
C LEU A 140 3.21 5.98 9.69
N ALA A 141 2.75 5.39 10.80
CA ALA A 141 1.43 5.60 11.39
C ALA A 141 0.25 5.15 10.50
N LEU A 142 0.48 4.21 9.59
CA LEU A 142 -0.56 3.54 8.82
C LEU A 142 -1.28 2.51 9.69
N THR A 143 -2.56 2.32 9.44
CA THR A 143 -3.32 1.23 10.04
C THR A 143 -3.27 0.00 9.11
N VAL A 144 -2.82 -1.14 9.65
CA VAL A 144 -2.84 -2.43 8.94
C VAL A 144 -4.08 -3.21 9.38
N PRO A 145 -5.14 -3.28 8.57
CA PRO A 145 -6.32 -4.07 8.93
C PRO A 145 -6.02 -5.57 8.93
N PRO A 146 -6.80 -6.39 9.64
CA PRO A 146 -6.68 -7.84 9.57
C PRO A 146 -6.83 -8.36 8.14
N LEU A 147 -6.09 -9.42 7.78
CA LEU A 147 -6.16 -10.09 6.48
C LEU A 147 -5.95 -9.14 5.28
N CYS A 148 -5.10 -8.13 5.43
CA CYS A 148 -4.73 -7.19 4.37
C CYS A 148 -3.38 -7.53 3.73
N ASN A 149 -2.98 -8.80 3.76
CA ASN A 149 -1.87 -9.36 3.00
C ASN A 149 -2.39 -10.41 2.01
N ILE A 150 -1.84 -10.41 0.82
CA ILE A 150 -2.02 -11.46 -0.19
C ILE A 150 -0.68 -12.12 -0.39
N GLU A 151 -0.62 -13.43 -0.20
CA GLU A 151 0.55 -14.27 -0.42
C GLU A 151 0.16 -15.31 -1.47
N SER A 152 0.74 -15.22 -2.68
CA SER A 152 0.34 -16.07 -3.79
C SER A 152 1.54 -16.67 -4.50
N GLU A 153 1.55 -17.99 -4.65
CA GLU A 153 2.52 -18.73 -5.45
C GLU A 153 2.02 -19.12 -6.84
N ALA A 154 0.77 -18.81 -7.16
CA ALA A 154 0.21 -19.06 -8.47
C ALA A 154 1.01 -18.36 -9.58
N GLN A 155 1.29 -19.08 -10.65
CA GLN A 155 2.18 -18.65 -11.73
C GLN A 155 1.43 -18.48 -13.04
N GLY A 156 1.58 -17.29 -13.62
CA GLY A 156 0.94 -16.94 -14.87
C GLY A 156 -0.49 -16.43 -14.69
N ARG A 157 -0.84 -15.45 -15.52
CA ARG A 157 -2.11 -14.72 -15.44
C ARG A 157 -3.32 -15.62 -15.37
N ASN A 158 -3.39 -16.63 -16.26
CA ASN A 158 -4.56 -17.51 -16.34
C ASN A 158 -4.75 -18.41 -15.11
N GLU A 159 -3.69 -18.79 -14.46
CA GLU A 159 -3.71 -19.56 -13.22
C GLU A 159 -4.15 -18.68 -12.06
N ILE A 160 -3.50 -17.53 -11.88
CA ILE A 160 -3.82 -16.55 -10.82
C ILE A 160 -5.31 -16.16 -10.84
N LEU A 161 -5.86 -15.90 -12.03
CA LEU A 161 -7.27 -15.50 -12.18
C LEU A 161 -8.27 -16.62 -11.81
N LYS A 162 -7.82 -17.86 -11.68
CA LYS A 162 -8.64 -19.04 -11.31
C LYS A 162 -8.31 -19.58 -9.94
N ASP A 163 -7.20 -19.15 -9.35
CA ASP A 163 -6.75 -19.63 -8.05
C ASP A 163 -7.68 -19.14 -6.93
N SER A 164 -8.41 -20.10 -6.34
CA SER A 164 -9.45 -19.80 -5.35
C SER A 164 -8.89 -19.16 -4.07
N GLU A 165 -7.66 -19.49 -3.70
CA GLU A 165 -6.99 -18.97 -2.52
C GLU A 165 -6.61 -17.50 -2.73
N THR A 166 -5.94 -17.18 -3.83
CA THR A 166 -5.63 -15.80 -4.21
C THR A 166 -6.90 -14.94 -4.33
N ILE A 167 -7.96 -15.48 -4.97
CA ILE A 167 -9.25 -14.78 -5.08
C ILE A 167 -9.86 -14.51 -3.69
N GLY A 168 -9.77 -15.47 -2.77
CA GLY A 168 -10.23 -15.32 -1.40
C GLY A 168 -9.48 -14.22 -0.65
N MET A 169 -8.15 -14.20 -0.76
CA MET A 169 -7.31 -13.16 -0.14
C MET A 169 -7.57 -11.77 -0.75
N VAL A 170 -7.75 -11.66 -2.06
CA VAL A 170 -8.14 -10.39 -2.71
C VAL A 170 -9.45 -9.84 -2.15
N LYS A 171 -10.48 -10.68 -2.01
CA LYS A 171 -11.76 -10.27 -1.43
C LYS A 171 -11.61 -9.79 0.02
N SER A 172 -10.82 -10.50 0.83
CA SER A 172 -10.57 -10.16 2.22
C SER A 172 -9.83 -8.82 2.34
N LEU A 173 -8.75 -8.63 1.58
CA LEU A 173 -7.98 -7.39 1.57
C LEU A 173 -8.87 -6.20 1.18
N VAL A 174 -9.57 -6.29 0.06
CA VAL A 174 -10.42 -5.19 -0.43
C VAL A 174 -11.50 -4.83 0.59
N ASN A 175 -12.24 -5.82 1.09
CA ASN A 175 -13.30 -5.59 2.07
C ASN A 175 -12.76 -4.96 3.36
N ASN A 176 -11.69 -5.50 3.91
CA ASN A 176 -11.14 -5.03 5.18
C ASN A 176 -10.51 -3.64 5.05
N MET A 177 -9.81 -3.34 3.96
CA MET A 177 -9.31 -2.00 3.72
C MET A 177 -10.44 -0.97 3.64
N ILE A 178 -11.54 -1.28 2.96
CA ILE A 178 -12.70 -0.38 2.85
C ILE A 178 -13.32 -0.13 4.24
N VAL A 179 -13.64 -1.20 4.97
CA VAL A 179 -14.30 -1.11 6.28
C VAL A 179 -13.46 -0.31 7.28
N TRP A 180 -12.15 -0.56 7.31
CA TRP A 180 -11.25 0.15 8.23
C TRP A 180 -11.00 1.59 7.80
N ALA A 181 -10.88 1.89 6.50
CA ALA A 181 -10.77 3.26 6.02
C ALA A 181 -12.00 4.10 6.37
N GLU A 182 -13.20 3.55 6.20
CA GLU A 182 -14.44 4.21 6.63
C GLU A 182 -14.49 4.44 8.14
N ALA A 183 -14.05 3.47 8.95
CA ALA A 183 -14.00 3.61 10.41
C ALA A 183 -13.03 4.72 10.84
N MET A 184 -11.85 4.82 10.20
CA MET A 184 -10.87 5.89 10.45
C MET A 184 -11.45 7.27 10.12
N GLN A 185 -12.11 7.44 8.97
CA GLN A 185 -12.73 8.71 8.59
C GLN A 185 -13.84 9.14 9.57
N LYS A 186 -14.67 8.21 10.00
CA LYS A 186 -15.70 8.48 11.02
C LYS A 186 -15.09 8.89 12.36
N GLY A 187 -13.99 8.22 12.77
CA GLY A 187 -13.25 8.54 13.99
C GLY A 187 -12.65 9.94 14.00
N GLU A 188 -12.09 10.39 12.88
CA GLU A 188 -11.56 11.76 12.73
C GLU A 188 -12.67 12.83 12.80
N THR A 189 -13.80 12.57 12.15
CA THR A 189 -14.96 13.47 12.20
C THR A 189 -15.47 13.63 13.62
N ALA A 190 -15.52 12.55 14.39
CA ALA A 190 -15.96 12.57 15.79
C ALA A 190 -14.96 13.34 16.69
N LYS A 191 -13.66 13.27 16.45
CA LYS A 191 -12.64 14.06 17.18
C LYS A 191 -12.78 15.55 16.89
N LYS A 192 -12.94 15.95 15.64
CA LYS A 192 -13.15 17.37 15.25
C LYS A 192 -14.44 17.95 15.86
N GLY A 193 -15.48 17.14 16.05
CA GLY A 193 -16.73 17.54 16.75
C GLY A 193 -16.55 17.75 18.26
N ARG A 194 -15.72 16.94 18.93
CA ARG A 194 -15.45 17.06 20.38
C ARG A 194 -14.60 18.29 20.73
N HIS A 195 -13.68 18.71 19.87
CA HIS A 195 -12.87 19.91 20.11
C HIS A 195 -13.64 21.24 19.97
N LYS A 196 -14.80 21.23 19.31
CA LYS A 196 -15.67 22.43 19.22
C LYS A 196 -16.57 22.61 20.45
N GLY A 197 -16.66 21.64 21.34
CA GLY A 197 -17.54 21.66 22.52
C GLY A 197 -16.87 21.96 23.87
N ASN A 198 -15.55 22.12 23.93
CA ASN A 198 -14.82 22.30 25.19
C ASN A 198 -13.96 23.56 25.22
N VAL A 199 -14.46 24.66 24.68
CA VAL A 199 -13.90 26.01 24.87
C VAL A 199 -15.04 26.91 25.39
N GLU A 200 -15.37 26.72 26.64
CA GLU A 200 -15.99 27.72 27.54
C GLU A 200 -15.36 27.56 28.92
#